data_1c50d9dd32301e9ee8a7ba3ce11c0115
#
_entry.id   1c50d9dd32301e9ee8a7ba3ce11c0115
#
_cell.length_a   1.000
_cell.length_b   1.000
_cell.length_c   1.000
_cell.angle_alpha   90.00
_cell.angle_beta   90.00
_cell.angle_gamma   90.00
#
_symmetry.space_group_name_H-M   'P 1'
#
loop_
_entity.id
_entity.type
_entity.pdbx_description
1 polymer ?
#
loop_
_entity_poly.entity_id
_entity_poly.type
_entity_poly.pdbx_seq_one_letter_code
_entity_poly.pdbx_strand_id
1 'polypeptide(L)'
;GAGRYAAQWNDDIHHALHILATGETDGYYADYADAPARHLGRCLAEGFAYQGEISAYRDRTARGEPSAQLPPQAFVSFLQNHDQVGNRAFGERIGQLAPAAAVRAAAAVYLLAPAIPLLFMGEEFAATTPFQFFCDFGGELREAVTEGRRREFRKFARFADAATQAA
;
A
#
# COMPACT_ATOMS: atom_id res chain seq x y z
N GLY A 1 -0.32 -15.29 -16.00
CA GLY A 1 0.05 -16.69 -16.01
C GLY A 1 1.50 -16.90 -16.44
N ALA A 2 2.07 -18.07 -16.16
CA ALA A 2 3.45 -18.39 -16.49
C ALA A 2 3.78 -18.04 -17.96
N GLY A 3 4.92 -17.38 -18.16
CA GLY A 3 5.38 -16.94 -19.48
C GLY A 3 4.84 -15.59 -19.99
N ARG A 4 3.95 -14.92 -19.22
CA ARG A 4 3.41 -13.60 -19.62
C ARG A 4 3.95 -12.46 -18.77
N TYR A 5 4.20 -12.70 -17.48
CA TYR A 5 4.69 -11.71 -16.53
C TYR A 5 5.85 -12.30 -15.75
N ALA A 6 6.89 -11.49 -15.52
CA ALA A 6 8.09 -11.91 -14.80
C ALA A 6 7.91 -11.74 -13.28
N ALA A 7 7.19 -10.71 -12.85
CA ALA A 7 7.01 -10.39 -11.44
C ALA A 7 5.63 -9.78 -11.18
N GLN A 8 5.21 -9.80 -9.90
CA GLN A 8 3.97 -9.20 -9.41
C GLN A 8 4.30 -8.19 -8.31
N TRP A 9 3.54 -7.09 -8.25
CA TRP A 9 3.63 -6.12 -7.17
C TRP A 9 3.21 -6.73 -5.83
N ASN A 10 4.00 -6.46 -4.81
CA ASN A 10 3.82 -7.01 -3.48
C ASN A 10 3.25 -5.92 -2.54
N ASP A 11 1.93 -5.76 -2.54
CA ASP A 11 1.27 -4.83 -1.63
C ASP A 11 1.42 -5.22 -0.16
N ASP A 12 1.59 -6.52 0.14
CA ASP A 12 1.71 -7.00 1.52
C ASP A 12 2.96 -6.43 2.21
N ILE A 13 4.10 -6.35 1.49
CA ILE A 13 5.32 -5.74 2.05
C ILE A 13 5.13 -4.23 2.29
N HIS A 14 4.44 -3.54 1.37
CA HIS A 14 4.06 -2.15 1.57
C HIS A 14 3.25 -1.97 2.85
N HIS A 15 2.16 -2.74 3.01
CA HIS A 15 1.28 -2.62 4.18
C HIS A 15 2.03 -2.82 5.50
N ALA A 16 2.87 -3.87 5.57
CA ALA A 16 3.67 -4.14 6.75
C ALA A 16 4.70 -3.02 7.05
N LEU A 17 5.43 -2.55 6.04
CA LEU A 17 6.39 -1.44 6.18
C LEU A 17 5.70 -0.13 6.55
N HIS A 18 4.54 0.16 5.96
CA HIS A 18 3.77 1.35 6.24
C HIS A 18 3.36 1.41 7.71
N ILE A 19 2.77 0.34 8.25
CA ILE A 19 2.37 0.27 9.66
C ILE A 19 3.59 0.45 10.57
N LEU A 20 4.69 -0.24 10.29
CA LEU A 20 5.92 -0.14 11.08
C LEU A 20 6.50 1.28 11.09
N ALA A 21 6.34 2.02 10.00
CA ALA A 21 6.86 3.38 9.87
C ALA A 21 5.92 4.43 10.46
N THR A 22 4.61 4.31 10.27
CA THR A 22 3.61 5.35 10.55
C THR A 22 2.74 5.06 11.77
N GLY A 23 2.52 3.79 12.09
CA GLY A 23 1.53 3.35 13.07
C GLY A 23 0.07 3.39 12.56
N GLU A 24 -0.19 3.77 11.31
CA GLU A 24 -1.55 3.77 10.74
C GLU A 24 -2.06 2.33 10.55
N THR A 25 -3.30 2.06 11.01
CA THR A 25 -3.90 0.72 10.98
C THR A 25 -5.31 0.71 10.39
N ASP A 26 -5.78 1.82 9.85
CA ASP A 26 -7.14 1.95 9.31
C ASP A 26 -7.28 1.30 7.92
N GLY A 27 -8.51 1.01 7.54
CA GLY A 27 -8.84 0.49 6.22
C GLY A 27 -8.16 -0.87 5.96
N TYR A 28 -7.52 -1.03 4.82
CA TYR A 28 -6.84 -2.27 4.43
C TYR A 28 -5.58 -2.59 5.25
N TYR A 29 -5.04 -1.62 6.01
CA TYR A 29 -3.91 -1.85 6.93
C TYR A 29 -4.31 -2.71 8.14
N ALA A 30 -5.59 -2.74 8.50
CA ALA A 30 -6.09 -3.50 9.65
C ALA A 30 -5.72 -4.99 9.60
N ASP A 31 -5.64 -5.57 8.40
CA ASP A 31 -5.24 -6.98 8.22
C ASP A 31 -3.81 -7.28 8.66
N TYR A 32 -2.95 -6.26 8.80
CA TYR A 32 -1.54 -6.42 9.15
C TYR A 32 -1.19 -5.85 10.53
N ALA A 33 -2.18 -5.24 11.20
CA ALA A 33 -1.97 -4.48 12.45
C ALA A 33 -1.63 -5.36 13.66
N ASP A 34 -2.05 -6.62 13.65
CA ASP A 34 -1.84 -7.56 14.76
C ASP A 34 -0.35 -7.92 14.94
N ALA A 35 0.41 -8.05 13.84
CA ALA A 35 1.81 -8.45 13.90
C ALA A 35 2.61 -7.94 12.67
N PRO A 36 2.76 -6.63 12.44
CA PRO A 36 3.34 -6.08 11.22
C PRO A 36 4.77 -6.55 10.95
N ALA A 37 5.59 -6.73 11.99
CA ALA A 37 6.94 -7.27 11.84
C ALA A 37 6.95 -8.74 11.38
N ARG A 38 5.97 -9.54 11.82
CA ARG A 38 5.81 -10.93 11.39
C ARG A 38 5.36 -10.98 9.93
N HIS A 39 4.41 -10.14 9.54
CA HIS A 39 3.96 -10.02 8.16
C HIS A 39 5.11 -9.59 7.24
N LEU A 40 5.91 -8.61 7.66
CA LEU A 40 7.12 -8.21 6.92
C LEU A 40 8.11 -9.38 6.79
N GLY A 41 8.41 -10.07 7.86
CA GLY A 41 9.30 -11.24 7.85
C GLY A 41 8.82 -12.31 6.87
N ARG A 42 7.51 -12.58 6.83
CA ARG A 42 6.92 -13.53 5.89
C ARG A 42 7.03 -13.05 4.44
N CYS A 43 6.78 -11.75 4.18
CA CYS A 43 6.97 -11.18 2.84
C CYS A 43 8.41 -11.35 2.35
N LEU A 44 9.39 -11.11 3.20
CA LEU A 44 10.81 -11.23 2.85
C LEU A 44 11.25 -12.69 2.62
N ALA A 45 10.66 -13.63 3.36
CA ALA A 45 11.02 -15.03 3.29
C ALA A 45 10.23 -15.83 2.21
N GLU A 46 8.95 -15.48 2.02
CA GLU A 46 8.00 -16.31 1.28
C GLU A 46 7.24 -15.53 0.17
N GLY A 47 7.50 -14.24 0.00
CA GLY A 47 6.86 -13.39 -0.99
C GLY A 47 5.65 -12.64 -0.43
N PHE A 48 4.50 -13.27 -0.25
CA PHE A 48 3.31 -12.63 0.32
C PHE A 48 3.09 -12.97 1.79
N ALA A 49 2.48 -12.03 2.53
CA ALA A 49 2.05 -12.27 3.91
C ALA A 49 0.78 -13.13 3.96
N TYR A 50 -0.13 -12.94 3.00
CA TYR A 50 -1.36 -13.73 2.87
C TYR A 50 -1.21 -14.79 1.78
N GLN A 51 -1.36 -16.05 2.17
CA GLN A 51 -1.17 -17.21 1.30
C GLN A 51 -2.34 -18.20 1.42
N GLY A 52 -3.55 -17.69 1.61
CA GLY A 52 -4.80 -18.44 1.80
C GLY A 52 -5.49 -18.14 3.13
N GLU A 53 -4.88 -17.33 3.99
CA GLU A 53 -5.47 -16.94 5.26
C GLU A 53 -6.68 -16.01 5.07
N ILE A 54 -7.55 -15.98 6.07
CA ILE A 54 -8.75 -15.14 6.07
C ILE A 54 -8.37 -13.68 6.31
N SER A 55 -8.77 -12.80 5.40
CA SER A 55 -8.66 -11.35 5.52
C SER A 55 -9.91 -10.81 6.22
N ALA A 56 -9.74 -10.15 7.36
CA ALA A 56 -10.84 -9.51 8.06
C ALA A 56 -11.40 -8.31 7.28
N TYR A 57 -10.53 -7.54 6.64
CA TYR A 57 -10.90 -6.38 5.83
C TYR A 57 -11.70 -6.77 4.56
N ARG A 58 -11.46 -7.96 4.01
CA ARG A 58 -12.13 -8.47 2.80
C ARG A 58 -13.33 -9.38 3.14
N ASP A 59 -14.21 -8.92 4.02
CA ASP A 59 -15.43 -9.63 4.39
C ASP A 59 -15.18 -11.08 4.84
N ARG A 60 -14.05 -11.34 5.51
CA ARG A 60 -13.62 -12.65 6.00
C ARG A 60 -13.46 -13.71 4.89
N THR A 61 -13.01 -13.29 3.72
CA THR A 61 -12.67 -14.20 2.62
C THR A 61 -11.19 -14.58 2.65
N ALA A 62 -10.87 -15.75 2.10
CA ALA A 62 -9.48 -16.18 1.92
C ALA A 62 -8.75 -15.24 0.93
N ARG A 63 -7.49 -14.92 1.24
CA ARG A 63 -6.66 -14.03 0.43
C ARG A 63 -5.33 -14.70 0.08
N GLY A 64 -4.95 -14.57 -1.19
CA GLY A 64 -3.66 -15.04 -1.68
C GLY A 64 -3.60 -16.55 -1.92
N GLU A 65 -2.46 -16.98 -2.42
CA GLU A 65 -2.10 -18.37 -2.67
C GLU A 65 -0.67 -18.61 -2.19
N PRO A 66 -0.27 -19.88 -1.93
CA PRO A 66 1.10 -20.20 -1.52
C PRO A 66 2.15 -19.64 -2.49
N SER A 67 3.11 -18.88 -1.97
CA SER A 67 4.12 -18.18 -2.76
C SER A 67 5.56 -18.53 -2.39
N ALA A 68 5.80 -19.28 -1.32
CA ALA A 68 7.13 -19.59 -0.81
C ALA A 68 8.05 -20.35 -1.80
N GLN A 69 7.47 -21.01 -2.79
CA GLN A 69 8.22 -21.71 -3.84
C GLN A 69 8.67 -20.80 -5.00
N LEU A 70 8.21 -19.54 -5.03
CA LEU A 70 8.58 -18.61 -6.08
C LEU A 70 9.92 -17.94 -5.76
N PRO A 71 10.74 -17.64 -6.78
CA PRO A 71 11.99 -16.93 -6.55
C PRO A 71 11.71 -15.48 -6.11
N PRO A 72 12.60 -14.86 -5.31
CA PRO A 72 12.40 -13.48 -4.86
C PRO A 72 12.16 -12.46 -6.00
N GLN A 73 12.74 -12.70 -7.17
CA GLN A 73 12.55 -11.86 -8.35
C GLN A 73 11.15 -11.96 -8.96
N ALA A 74 10.30 -12.85 -8.47
CA ALA A 74 8.88 -12.90 -8.85
C ALA A 74 8.06 -11.81 -8.15
N PHE A 75 8.66 -11.04 -7.23
CA PHE A 75 7.98 -9.99 -6.46
C PHE A 75 8.63 -8.64 -6.71
N VAL A 76 7.79 -7.60 -6.84
CA VAL A 76 8.22 -6.20 -6.87
C VAL A 76 7.91 -5.60 -5.50
N SER A 77 8.94 -5.21 -4.76
CA SER A 77 8.83 -4.65 -3.40
C SER A 77 8.95 -3.14 -3.43
N PHE A 78 8.14 -2.45 -2.64
CA PHE A 78 8.10 -0.98 -2.57
C PHE A 78 7.60 -0.50 -1.21
N LEU A 79 7.95 0.72 -0.85
CA LEU A 79 7.42 1.40 0.32
C LEU A 79 6.14 2.17 -0.02
N GLN A 80 6.06 2.72 -1.24
CA GLN A 80 4.87 3.39 -1.78
C GLN A 80 4.87 3.30 -3.31
N ASN A 81 3.71 3.49 -3.91
CA ASN A 81 3.53 3.67 -5.35
C ASN A 81 2.37 4.63 -5.60
N HIS A 82 1.95 4.80 -6.86
CA HIS A 82 0.86 5.70 -7.24
C HIS A 82 -0.47 5.34 -6.57
N ASP A 83 -0.74 4.05 -6.34
CA ASP A 83 -1.97 3.61 -5.69
C ASP A 83 -2.03 4.05 -4.22
N GLN A 84 -0.99 3.74 -3.43
CA GLN A 84 -1.00 4.08 -2.02
C GLN A 84 -0.99 5.60 -1.80
N VAL A 85 -0.20 6.35 -2.55
CA VAL A 85 -0.14 7.81 -2.43
C VAL A 85 -1.39 8.45 -3.03
N GLY A 86 -1.79 8.06 -4.24
CA GLY A 86 -2.94 8.63 -4.93
C GLY A 86 -4.30 8.26 -4.33
N ASN A 87 -4.36 7.20 -3.52
CA ASN A 87 -5.57 6.83 -2.78
C ASN A 87 -5.66 7.47 -1.39
N ARG A 88 -4.69 8.31 -1.01
CA ARG A 88 -4.80 9.18 0.16
C ARG A 88 -5.53 10.46 -0.24
N ALA A 89 -6.43 10.95 0.61
CA ALA A 89 -7.27 12.10 0.24
C ALA A 89 -6.49 13.40 0.04
N PHE A 90 -5.34 13.56 0.69
CA PHE A 90 -4.45 14.70 0.47
C PHE A 90 -3.18 14.35 -0.32
N GLY A 91 -3.07 13.10 -0.80
CA GLY A 91 -1.92 12.65 -1.57
C GLY A 91 -0.59 12.70 -0.80
N GLU A 92 -0.65 12.56 0.55
CA GLU A 92 0.54 12.65 1.39
C GLU A 92 1.50 11.50 1.12
N ARG A 93 2.77 11.84 1.02
CA ARG A 93 3.85 10.87 0.86
C ARG A 93 4.33 10.35 2.22
N ILE A 94 4.93 9.18 2.22
CA ILE A 94 5.38 8.51 3.46
C ILE A 94 6.29 9.40 4.32
N GLY A 95 7.12 10.25 3.72
CA GLY A 95 7.98 11.20 4.43
C GLY A 95 7.24 12.30 5.22
N GLN A 96 5.94 12.51 4.94
CA GLN A 96 5.07 13.43 5.68
C GLN A 96 4.31 12.70 6.81
N LEU A 97 4.26 11.37 6.78
CA LEU A 97 3.50 10.52 7.68
C LEU A 97 4.34 9.88 8.77
N ALA A 98 5.63 9.70 8.50
CA ALA A 98 6.55 8.97 9.37
C ALA A 98 7.85 9.73 9.64
N PRO A 99 8.51 9.49 10.78
CA PRO A 99 9.83 10.04 11.04
C PRO A 99 10.84 9.62 9.97
N ALA A 100 11.72 10.53 9.55
CA ALA A 100 12.71 10.28 8.51
C ALA A 100 13.61 9.05 8.78
N ALA A 101 13.87 8.74 10.05
CA ALA A 101 14.63 7.54 10.42
C ALA A 101 13.86 6.25 10.11
N ALA A 102 12.54 6.22 10.36
CA ALA A 102 11.69 5.09 10.04
C ALA A 102 11.56 4.89 8.53
N VAL A 103 11.39 5.99 7.76
CA VAL A 103 11.35 5.94 6.29
C VAL A 103 12.65 5.37 5.73
N ARG A 104 13.81 5.84 6.22
CA ARG A 104 15.12 5.31 5.79
C ARG A 104 15.30 3.83 6.14
N ALA A 105 14.85 3.41 7.32
CA ALA A 105 14.91 2.00 7.71
C ALA A 105 14.03 1.13 6.81
N ALA A 106 12.79 1.56 6.54
CA ALA A 106 11.89 0.87 5.62
C ALA A 106 12.46 0.80 4.20
N ALA A 107 13.02 1.92 3.70
CA ALA A 107 13.69 1.97 2.40
C ALA A 107 14.87 1.00 2.33
N ALA A 108 15.72 0.95 3.36
CA ALA A 108 16.84 0.00 3.42
C ALA A 108 16.35 -1.46 3.33
N VAL A 109 15.24 -1.80 3.99
CA VAL A 109 14.69 -3.16 3.96
C VAL A 109 14.32 -3.57 2.54
N TYR A 110 13.49 -2.80 1.83
CA TYR A 110 13.02 -3.24 0.51
C TYR A 110 14.05 -3.04 -0.61
N LEU A 111 14.93 -2.02 -0.50
CA LEU A 111 15.98 -1.78 -1.50
C LEU A 111 17.12 -2.81 -1.43
N LEU A 112 17.39 -3.37 -0.26
CA LEU A 112 18.45 -4.38 -0.06
C LEU A 112 17.92 -5.82 -0.10
N ALA A 113 16.60 -6.01 -0.16
CA ALA A 113 16.00 -7.34 -0.33
C ALA A 113 16.30 -7.92 -1.72
N PRO A 114 16.31 -9.24 -1.89
CA PRO A 114 16.56 -9.88 -3.18
C PRO A 114 15.40 -9.77 -4.18
N ALA A 115 14.25 -9.22 -3.77
CA ALA A 115 13.11 -8.90 -4.62
C ALA A 115 13.44 -7.69 -5.53
N ILE A 116 12.66 -7.49 -6.59
CA ILE A 116 12.82 -6.34 -7.49
C ILE A 116 12.34 -5.08 -6.75
N PRO A 117 13.19 -4.08 -6.49
CA PRO A 117 12.75 -2.84 -5.85
C PRO A 117 12.04 -1.92 -6.83
N LEU A 118 10.94 -1.30 -6.39
CA LEU A 118 10.29 -0.19 -7.08
C LEU A 118 10.42 1.06 -6.20
N LEU A 119 11.02 2.09 -6.75
CA LEU A 119 11.13 3.40 -6.14
C LEU A 119 10.11 4.34 -6.79
N PHE A 120 9.16 4.85 -6.01
CA PHE A 120 8.15 5.75 -6.55
C PHE A 120 8.74 7.14 -6.79
N MET A 121 8.38 7.77 -7.90
CA MET A 121 8.91 9.09 -8.31
C MET A 121 8.92 10.10 -7.15
N GLY A 122 10.08 10.70 -6.90
CA GLY A 122 10.30 11.67 -5.85
C GLY A 122 10.68 11.07 -4.49
N GLU A 123 10.62 9.74 -4.32
CA GLU A 123 11.02 9.07 -3.09
C GLU A 123 12.53 9.17 -2.86
N GLU A 124 13.31 9.16 -3.94
CA GLU A 124 14.77 9.25 -3.96
C GLU A 124 15.33 10.55 -3.37
N PHE A 125 14.54 11.64 -3.36
CA PHE A 125 14.89 12.91 -2.73
C PHE A 125 13.86 13.37 -1.68
N ALA A 126 13.03 12.46 -1.19
CA ALA A 126 12.01 12.72 -0.17
C ALA A 126 11.05 13.86 -0.54
N ALA A 127 10.51 13.85 -1.77
CA ALA A 127 9.54 14.82 -2.24
C ALA A 127 8.37 14.99 -1.26
N THR A 128 7.97 16.22 -1.03
CA THR A 128 6.81 16.59 -0.20
C THR A 128 5.60 17.00 -1.02
N THR A 129 5.76 17.16 -2.34
CA THR A 129 4.65 17.48 -3.25
C THR A 129 3.62 16.36 -3.24
N PRO A 130 2.35 16.64 -2.94
CA PRO A 130 1.29 15.65 -2.98
C PRO A 130 1.18 15.00 -4.37
N PHE A 131 0.78 13.74 -4.36
CA PHE A 131 0.39 13.03 -5.59
C PHE A 131 -1.04 12.55 -5.41
N GLN A 132 -1.97 13.25 -6.05
CA GLN A 132 -3.39 12.96 -5.92
C GLN A 132 -3.87 12.05 -7.04
N PHE A 133 -4.88 11.25 -6.73
CA PHE A 133 -5.62 10.52 -7.75
C PHE A 133 -6.22 11.50 -8.76
N PHE A 134 -6.09 11.20 -10.03
CA PHE A 134 -6.66 12.00 -11.09
C PHE A 134 -7.35 11.12 -12.15
N CYS A 135 -8.41 11.66 -12.72
CA CYS A 135 -9.10 11.07 -13.87
C CYS A 135 -9.73 12.18 -14.69
N ASP A 136 -9.92 11.93 -15.99
CA ASP A 136 -10.54 12.87 -16.92
C ASP A 136 -11.81 12.22 -17.53
N PHE A 137 -12.81 12.06 -16.67
CA PHE A 137 -14.12 11.56 -17.08
C PHE A 137 -15.13 12.69 -17.19
N GLY A 138 -16.01 12.64 -18.20
CA GLY A 138 -17.13 13.58 -18.35
C GLY A 138 -18.46 12.99 -17.89
N GLY A 139 -19.48 13.87 -17.73
CA GLY A 139 -20.87 13.51 -17.48
C GLY A 139 -21.09 12.61 -16.26
N GLU A 140 -22.00 11.67 -16.40
CA GLU A 140 -22.44 10.77 -15.31
C GLU A 140 -21.29 9.93 -14.71
N LEU A 141 -20.30 9.54 -15.53
CA LEU A 141 -19.17 8.76 -15.05
C LEU A 141 -18.29 9.56 -14.08
N ARG A 142 -18.10 10.86 -14.33
CA ARG A 142 -17.39 11.76 -13.41
C ARG A 142 -18.07 11.81 -12.05
N GLU A 143 -19.40 11.97 -12.04
CA GLU A 143 -20.18 12.02 -10.81
C GLU A 143 -20.12 10.69 -10.06
N ALA A 144 -20.29 9.56 -10.76
CA ALA A 144 -20.21 8.23 -10.18
C ALA A 144 -18.84 7.94 -9.56
N VAL A 145 -17.74 8.32 -10.22
CA VAL A 145 -16.39 8.18 -9.70
C VAL A 145 -16.19 9.06 -8.46
N THR A 146 -16.61 10.32 -8.51
CA THR A 146 -16.50 11.24 -7.36
C THR A 146 -17.22 10.70 -6.13
N GLU A 147 -18.47 10.26 -6.28
CA GLU A 147 -19.25 9.70 -5.18
C GLU A 147 -18.70 8.34 -4.70
N GLY A 148 -18.17 7.53 -5.61
CA GLY A 148 -17.49 6.28 -5.28
C GLY A 148 -16.26 6.52 -4.39
N ARG A 149 -15.43 7.50 -4.75
CA ARG A 149 -14.24 7.88 -3.99
C ARG A 149 -14.60 8.44 -2.61
N ARG A 150 -15.60 9.32 -2.52
CA ARG A 150 -16.09 9.83 -1.23
C ARG A 150 -16.57 8.71 -0.30
N ARG A 151 -17.27 7.70 -0.82
CA ARG A 151 -17.69 6.54 -0.03
C ARG A 151 -16.53 5.69 0.45
N GLU A 152 -15.53 5.50 -0.38
CA GLU A 152 -14.33 4.74 -0.04
C GLU A 152 -13.55 5.43 1.09
N PHE A 153 -13.34 6.73 0.99
CA PHE A 153 -12.60 7.50 1.99
C PHE A 153 -13.28 7.60 3.36
N ARG A 154 -14.61 7.44 3.44
CA ARG A 154 -15.31 7.37 4.74
C ARG A 154 -14.83 6.23 5.64
N LYS A 155 -14.17 5.22 5.09
CA LYS A 155 -13.59 4.11 5.84
C LYS A 155 -12.31 4.49 6.60
N PHE A 156 -11.75 5.66 6.32
CA PHE A 156 -10.56 6.17 6.99
C PHE A 156 -10.98 7.27 7.99
N ALA A 157 -10.53 7.15 9.24
CA ALA A 157 -10.96 8.02 10.35
C ALA A 157 -10.80 9.53 10.06
N ARG A 158 -9.73 9.92 9.36
CA ARG A 158 -9.46 11.32 8.98
C ARG A 158 -10.48 11.91 7.98
N PHE A 159 -11.31 11.09 7.33
CA PHE A 159 -12.27 11.48 6.30
C PHE A 159 -13.71 11.08 6.64
N ALA A 160 -13.96 10.69 7.87
CA ALA A 160 -15.30 10.29 8.30
C ALA A 160 -16.29 11.47 8.38
N ASP A 161 -15.80 12.72 8.48
CA ASP A 161 -16.65 13.90 8.59
C ASP A 161 -16.90 14.57 7.22
N ALA A 162 -18.09 15.20 7.09
CA ALA A 162 -18.54 15.83 5.85
C ALA A 162 -17.73 17.07 5.46
N ALA A 163 -17.11 17.78 6.41
CA ALA A 163 -16.33 18.99 6.12
C ALA A 163 -15.02 18.62 5.44
N THR A 164 -14.35 17.58 5.92
CA THR A 164 -13.12 17.04 5.30
C THR A 164 -13.38 16.46 3.90
N GLN A 165 -14.59 15.93 3.65
CA GLN A 165 -14.97 15.41 2.33
C GLN A 165 -15.35 16.51 1.31
N ALA A 166 -15.57 17.73 1.75
CA ALA A 166 -15.93 18.85 0.90
C ALA A 166 -14.73 19.70 0.47
N ALA A 167 -13.58 19.52 1.13
CA ALA A 167 -12.32 20.18 0.82
C ALA A 167 -11.58 19.51 -0.34
#